data_7b2662196081e509377c900468be5173
#
_entry.id   7b2662196081e509377c900468be5173
#
_cell.length_a   1.000
_cell.length_b   1.000
_cell.length_c   1.000
_cell.angle_alpha   90.00
_cell.angle_beta   90.00
_cell.angle_gamma   90.00
#
_symmetry.space_group_name_H-M   'P 1'
#
loop_
_entity.id
_entity.type
_entity.pdbx_description
1 polymer ?
#
loop_
_entity_poly.entity_id
_entity_poly.type
_entity_poly.pdbx_seq_one_letter_code
_entity_poly.pdbx_strand_id
1 'polypeptide(L)'
;MVGIILASHGNLAKGIFDSSKMIFGRQKNVQTVTLLSNEGPKDVKSKFEKAISSFDNKKEVLILIDLWGGTPFNQANSLFAKHKESWAIVTGMNLPMVIEAYGSRLSMNSAQKIAEHILQAGKNGIKIKPENSYSKGKNKKESSKIRRISKNSKNKEIIPKGTVIGDGKIKYTLVRVDSRLLHGQVSTSWTRATNPTRIIVVSDSVARNNLRKSMIADAAPPGVPANVIPVNKMIKVTKDPRFGNTKALILFENPEEAFRAIKGGMQVKDLN
;
A
#
# COMPACT_ATOMS: atom_id res chain seq x y z
N MET A 1 11.96 16.46 -20.26
CA MET A 1 11.88 14.97 -20.16
C MET A 1 11.50 14.63 -18.74
N VAL A 2 10.65 13.62 -18.52
CA VAL A 2 10.24 13.16 -17.18
C VAL A 2 11.45 12.61 -16.42
N GLY A 3 11.65 13.07 -15.16
CA GLY A 3 12.66 12.54 -14.26
C GLY A 3 12.19 11.19 -13.68
N ILE A 4 13.07 10.20 -13.56
CA ILE A 4 12.75 8.90 -13.01
C ILE A 4 13.60 8.62 -11.78
N ILE A 5 12.97 8.26 -10.66
CA ILE A 5 13.66 7.79 -9.46
C ILE A 5 13.33 6.32 -9.25
N LEU A 6 14.37 5.49 -9.12
CA LEU A 6 14.25 4.10 -8.69
C LEU A 6 14.57 4.05 -7.20
N ALA A 7 13.63 3.61 -6.37
CA ALA A 7 13.81 3.62 -4.93
C ALA A 7 13.57 2.24 -4.33
N SER A 8 14.36 1.86 -3.31
CA SER A 8 14.24 0.55 -2.69
C SER A 8 14.83 0.46 -1.30
N HIS A 9 14.43 -0.59 -0.59
CA HIS A 9 15.20 -1.14 0.53
C HIS A 9 16.48 -1.78 -0.01
N GLY A 10 17.58 -1.62 0.70
CA GLY A 10 18.90 -2.13 0.29
C GLY A 10 19.32 -1.64 -1.09
N ASN A 11 20.09 -2.44 -1.81
CA ASN A 11 20.67 -2.09 -3.09
C ASN A 11 19.84 -2.49 -4.32
N LEU A 12 18.58 -2.92 -4.17
CA LEU A 12 17.77 -3.38 -5.30
C LEU A 12 17.62 -2.31 -6.40
N ALA A 13 17.36 -1.05 -6.02
CA ALA A 13 17.25 0.06 -6.98
C ALA A 13 18.54 0.25 -7.79
N LYS A 14 19.71 0.14 -7.16
CA LYS A 14 21.00 0.22 -7.86
C LYS A 14 21.18 -0.98 -8.81
N GLY A 15 20.86 -2.19 -8.36
CA GLY A 15 20.96 -3.39 -9.20
C GLY A 15 20.05 -3.33 -10.43
N ILE A 16 18.80 -2.89 -10.26
CA ILE A 16 17.87 -2.68 -11.39
C ILE A 16 18.37 -1.57 -12.31
N PHE A 17 18.91 -0.47 -11.77
CA PHE A 17 19.49 0.58 -12.58
C PHE A 17 20.68 0.09 -13.40
N ASP A 18 21.58 -0.70 -12.81
CA ASP A 18 22.73 -1.27 -13.54
C ASP A 18 22.26 -2.25 -14.61
N SER A 19 21.31 -3.13 -14.31
CA SER A 19 20.72 -4.04 -15.31
C SER A 19 20.02 -3.29 -16.44
N SER A 20 19.31 -2.21 -16.12
CA SER A 20 18.61 -1.40 -17.13
C SER A 20 19.58 -0.69 -18.09
N LYS A 21 20.77 -0.29 -17.61
CA LYS A 21 21.82 0.27 -18.46
C LYS A 21 22.35 -0.73 -19.49
N MET A 22 22.42 -2.01 -19.12
CA MET A 22 22.86 -3.06 -20.04
C MET A 22 21.87 -3.28 -21.19
N ILE A 23 20.56 -3.09 -20.93
CA ILE A 23 19.49 -3.35 -21.89
C ILE A 23 19.13 -2.12 -22.72
N PHE A 24 18.99 -0.96 -22.07
CA PHE A 24 18.49 0.27 -22.71
C PHE A 24 19.56 1.37 -22.89
N GLY A 25 20.77 1.13 -22.40
CA GLY A 25 21.83 2.14 -22.37
C GLY A 25 21.65 3.16 -21.23
N ARG A 26 22.67 3.99 -21.06
CA ARG A 26 22.69 5.01 -20.01
C ARG A 26 21.63 6.10 -20.26
N GLN A 27 20.81 6.36 -19.27
CA GLN A 27 19.72 7.31 -19.35
C GLN A 27 20.01 8.58 -18.52
N LYS A 28 19.74 9.76 -19.10
CA LYS A 28 19.76 11.05 -18.37
C LYS A 28 18.52 11.17 -17.47
N ASN A 29 18.59 12.00 -16.43
CA ASN A 29 17.48 12.26 -15.50
C ASN A 29 16.90 10.97 -14.88
N VAL A 30 17.79 10.03 -14.52
CA VAL A 30 17.47 8.84 -13.73
C VAL A 30 18.36 8.81 -12.50
N GLN A 31 17.76 8.66 -11.33
CA GLN A 31 18.45 8.60 -10.04
C GLN A 31 18.01 7.37 -9.26
N THR A 32 18.85 6.92 -8.33
CA THR A 32 18.52 5.84 -7.40
C THR A 32 18.49 6.35 -5.97
N VAL A 33 17.50 5.89 -5.20
CA VAL A 33 17.37 6.18 -3.77
C VAL A 33 17.29 4.85 -3.03
N THR A 34 18.20 4.62 -2.10
CA THR A 34 18.28 3.38 -1.34
C THR A 34 18.12 3.67 0.16
N LEU A 35 17.41 2.80 0.86
CA LEU A 35 17.41 2.73 2.32
C LEU A 35 18.38 1.61 2.73
N LEU A 36 19.52 1.95 3.31
CA LEU A 36 20.50 0.99 3.83
C LEU A 36 20.20 0.65 5.30
N SER A 37 20.80 -0.41 5.82
CA SER A 37 20.53 -0.93 7.17
C SER A 37 20.85 0.06 8.30
N ASN A 38 21.79 0.97 8.06
CA ASN A 38 22.24 2.00 9.01
C ASN A 38 21.55 3.36 8.80
N GLU A 39 20.54 3.43 7.92
CA GLU A 39 19.85 4.66 7.54
C GLU A 39 18.41 4.69 8.04
N GLY A 40 17.90 5.91 8.24
CA GLY A 40 16.53 6.14 8.67
C GLY A 40 15.69 6.94 7.67
N PRO A 41 14.44 7.24 8.02
CA PRO A 41 13.53 8.00 7.16
C PRO A 41 14.06 9.36 6.72
N LYS A 42 14.81 10.07 7.59
CA LYS A 42 15.40 11.38 7.28
C LYS A 42 16.45 11.28 6.18
N ASP A 43 17.28 10.24 6.22
CA ASP A 43 18.34 10.03 5.22
C ASP A 43 17.72 9.75 3.85
N VAL A 44 16.69 8.88 3.80
CA VAL A 44 15.96 8.58 2.58
C VAL A 44 15.30 9.83 2.01
N LYS A 45 14.65 10.66 2.84
CA LYS A 45 14.06 11.92 2.42
C LYS A 45 15.10 12.84 1.79
N SER A 46 16.25 13.03 2.44
CA SER A 46 17.35 13.86 1.91
C SER A 46 17.87 13.33 0.56
N LYS A 47 17.95 12.00 0.39
CA LYS A 47 18.33 11.38 -0.88
C LYS A 47 17.31 11.66 -1.99
N PHE A 48 16.00 11.59 -1.70
CA PHE A 48 14.96 11.98 -2.65
C PHE A 48 15.07 13.45 -3.05
N GLU A 49 15.26 14.36 -2.10
CA GLU A 49 15.40 15.79 -2.34
C GLU A 49 16.62 16.08 -3.23
N LYS A 50 17.76 15.42 -2.97
CA LYS A 50 18.96 15.50 -3.81
C LYS A 50 18.73 14.95 -5.22
N ALA A 51 18.06 13.79 -5.33
CA ALA A 51 17.74 13.19 -6.62
C ALA A 51 16.84 14.10 -7.46
N ILE A 52 15.79 14.66 -6.87
CA ILE A 52 14.87 15.59 -7.53
C ILE A 52 15.59 16.87 -7.95
N SER A 53 16.45 17.43 -7.09
CA SER A 53 17.18 18.67 -7.38
C SER A 53 18.12 18.54 -8.57
N SER A 54 18.60 17.34 -8.88
CA SER A 54 19.49 17.05 -10.01
C SER A 54 18.79 16.96 -11.37
N PHE A 55 17.45 16.95 -11.39
CA PHE A 55 16.71 16.88 -12.65
C PHE A 55 16.55 18.24 -13.34
N ASP A 56 16.69 18.23 -14.67
CA ASP A 56 16.42 19.41 -15.50
C ASP A 56 14.95 19.84 -15.38
N ASN A 57 14.02 18.87 -15.35
CA ASN A 57 12.59 19.09 -15.18
C ASN A 57 12.10 18.46 -13.86
N LYS A 58 11.84 19.29 -12.87
CA LYS A 58 11.33 18.88 -11.56
C LYS A 58 9.79 18.85 -11.49
N LYS A 59 9.11 19.32 -12.55
CA LYS A 59 7.64 19.34 -12.59
C LYS A 59 7.08 17.94 -12.81
N GLU A 60 7.73 17.12 -13.62
CA GLU A 60 7.27 15.79 -13.99
C GLU A 60 8.26 14.73 -13.47
N VAL A 61 7.91 14.05 -12.39
CA VAL A 61 8.75 13.02 -11.75
C VAL A 61 7.96 11.72 -11.57
N LEU A 62 8.49 10.63 -12.11
CA LEU A 62 8.02 9.27 -11.91
C LEU A 62 8.92 8.57 -10.88
N ILE A 63 8.33 8.05 -9.82
CA ILE A 63 9.03 7.33 -8.76
C ILE A 63 8.61 5.87 -8.80
N LEU A 64 9.56 4.97 -9.06
CA LEU A 64 9.35 3.53 -9.05
C LEU A 64 9.94 2.95 -7.76
N ILE A 65 9.14 2.25 -6.98
CA ILE A 65 9.50 1.80 -5.64
C ILE A 65 9.30 0.29 -5.54
N ASP A 66 10.14 -0.39 -4.77
CA ASP A 66 10.08 -1.82 -4.57
C ASP A 66 8.81 -2.27 -3.84
N LEU A 67 8.41 -1.57 -2.77
CA LEU A 67 7.36 -2.01 -1.87
C LEU A 67 6.43 -0.86 -1.46
N TRP A 68 5.11 -1.11 -1.50
CA TRP A 68 4.10 -0.21 -0.97
C TRP A 68 4.16 -0.14 0.57
N GLY A 69 4.07 1.06 1.12
CA GLY A 69 4.00 1.28 2.58
C GLY A 69 5.33 1.14 3.33
N GLY A 70 6.45 0.84 2.64
CA GLY A 70 7.80 0.86 3.23
C GLY A 70 8.35 2.27 3.44
N THR A 71 9.48 2.39 4.14
CA THR A 71 10.11 3.70 4.38
C THR A 71 10.41 4.48 3.10
N PRO A 72 10.96 3.87 2.01
CA PRO A 72 11.13 4.59 0.75
C PRO A 72 9.82 5.14 0.19
N PHE A 73 8.75 4.34 0.23
CA PHE A 73 7.42 4.77 -0.21
C PHE A 73 6.89 5.94 0.64
N ASN A 74 6.97 5.84 1.96
CA ASN A 74 6.42 6.85 2.86
C ASN A 74 7.12 8.20 2.69
N GLN A 75 8.45 8.20 2.46
CA GLN A 75 9.20 9.43 2.20
C GLN A 75 8.87 10.00 0.81
N ALA A 76 8.79 9.17 -0.22
CA ALA A 76 8.36 9.59 -1.55
C ALA A 76 6.94 10.18 -1.51
N ASN A 77 6.00 9.52 -0.83
CA ASN A 77 4.61 9.95 -0.72
C ASN A 77 4.46 11.29 0.03
N SER A 78 5.31 11.56 1.01
CA SER A 78 5.33 12.86 1.70
C SER A 78 5.73 14.02 0.78
N LEU A 79 6.62 13.77 -0.17
CA LEU A 79 7.02 14.75 -1.20
C LEU A 79 5.97 14.85 -2.31
N PHE A 80 5.43 13.71 -2.76
CA PHE A 80 4.37 13.61 -3.75
C PHE A 80 3.12 14.41 -3.36
N ALA A 81 2.79 14.49 -2.07
CA ALA A 81 1.62 15.20 -1.58
C ALA A 81 1.56 16.68 -2.04
N LYS A 82 2.71 17.29 -2.34
CA LYS A 82 2.84 18.67 -2.86
C LYS A 82 2.81 18.76 -4.39
N HIS A 83 2.83 17.62 -5.08
CA HIS A 83 3.00 17.54 -6.55
C HIS A 83 2.01 16.55 -7.20
N LYS A 84 0.84 16.37 -6.60
CA LYS A 84 -0.17 15.37 -7.02
C LYS A 84 -0.62 15.49 -8.47
N GLU A 85 -0.57 16.70 -9.02
CA GLU A 85 -1.04 16.99 -10.38
C GLU A 85 -0.03 16.58 -11.47
N SER A 86 1.22 16.34 -11.10
CA SER A 86 2.30 16.16 -12.09
C SER A 86 3.24 14.99 -11.80
N TRP A 87 3.31 14.53 -10.55
CA TRP A 87 4.15 13.39 -10.21
C TRP A 87 3.35 12.09 -10.21
N ALA A 88 4.07 10.96 -10.23
CA ALA A 88 3.48 9.64 -10.05
C ALA A 88 4.38 8.73 -9.24
N ILE A 89 3.77 7.83 -8.45
CA ILE A 89 4.47 6.76 -7.72
C ILE A 89 3.89 5.42 -8.19
N VAL A 90 4.78 4.50 -8.57
CA VAL A 90 4.41 3.11 -8.88
C VAL A 90 5.24 2.18 -8.02
N THR A 91 4.62 1.18 -7.41
CA THR A 91 5.30 0.19 -6.57
C THR A 91 5.32 -1.19 -7.20
N GLY A 92 6.11 -2.10 -6.62
CA GLY A 92 6.34 -3.41 -7.22
C GLY A 92 7.34 -3.34 -8.37
N MET A 93 8.29 -2.40 -8.27
CA MET A 93 9.31 -2.15 -9.30
C MET A 93 9.96 -3.44 -9.76
N ASN A 94 9.96 -3.64 -11.06
CA ASN A 94 10.67 -4.72 -11.73
C ASN A 94 11.35 -4.22 -13.02
N LEU A 95 12.28 -4.98 -13.55
CA LEU A 95 13.09 -4.56 -14.70
C LEU A 95 12.25 -4.28 -15.97
N PRO A 96 11.25 -5.10 -16.36
CA PRO A 96 10.35 -4.77 -17.46
C PRO A 96 9.65 -3.42 -17.31
N MET A 97 9.17 -3.09 -16.12
CA MET A 97 8.54 -1.80 -15.81
C MET A 97 9.51 -0.64 -16.02
N VAL A 98 10.77 -0.77 -15.57
CA VAL A 98 11.79 0.26 -15.71
C VAL A 98 12.17 0.48 -17.18
N ILE A 99 12.37 -0.59 -17.94
CA ILE A 99 12.67 -0.50 -19.38
C ILE A 99 11.54 0.19 -20.13
N GLU A 100 10.28 -0.17 -19.84
CA GLU A 100 9.11 0.45 -20.45
C GLU A 100 9.00 1.94 -20.09
N ALA A 101 9.32 2.31 -18.83
CA ALA A 101 9.34 3.72 -18.42
C ALA A 101 10.38 4.55 -19.21
N TYR A 102 11.54 3.97 -19.51
CA TYR A 102 12.55 4.63 -20.34
C TYR A 102 12.08 4.82 -21.78
N GLY A 103 11.41 3.82 -22.35
CA GLY A 103 10.83 3.92 -23.69
C GLY A 103 9.70 4.95 -23.75
N SER A 104 8.77 4.86 -22.83
CA SER A 104 7.57 5.72 -22.80
C SER A 104 7.89 7.20 -22.66
N ARG A 105 8.89 7.58 -21.86
CA ARG A 105 9.26 9.01 -21.68
C ARG A 105 9.91 9.68 -22.91
N LEU A 106 10.23 8.89 -23.95
CA LEU A 106 10.69 9.47 -25.22
C LEU A 106 9.56 10.14 -25.99
N SER A 107 8.34 9.68 -25.79
CA SER A 107 7.13 10.18 -26.47
C SER A 107 6.09 10.80 -25.54
N MET A 108 6.16 10.51 -24.23
CA MET A 108 5.22 10.99 -23.21
C MET A 108 5.91 11.97 -22.26
N ASN A 109 5.28 13.13 -22.03
CA ASN A 109 5.80 14.19 -21.16
C ASN A 109 5.12 14.26 -19.78
N SER A 110 4.21 13.33 -19.47
CA SER A 110 3.48 13.27 -18.18
C SER A 110 3.89 12.01 -17.39
N ALA A 111 4.35 12.21 -16.16
CA ALA A 111 4.71 11.11 -15.28
C ALA A 111 3.51 10.20 -14.94
N GLN A 112 2.30 10.78 -14.83
CA GLN A 112 1.09 10.02 -14.56
C GLN A 112 0.69 9.12 -15.73
N LYS A 113 0.74 9.62 -16.97
CA LYS A 113 0.45 8.81 -18.16
C LYS A 113 1.47 7.69 -18.34
N ILE A 114 2.75 7.95 -18.08
CA ILE A 114 3.78 6.92 -18.08
C ILE A 114 3.49 5.88 -16.98
N ALA A 115 3.13 6.30 -15.78
CA ALA A 115 2.79 5.40 -14.67
C ALA A 115 1.65 4.44 -15.03
N GLU A 116 0.57 4.95 -15.62
CA GLU A 116 -0.55 4.13 -16.09
C GLU A 116 -0.11 3.11 -17.16
N HIS A 117 0.71 3.55 -18.11
CA HIS A 117 1.17 2.71 -19.21
C HIS A 117 2.07 1.56 -18.72
N ILE A 118 3.02 1.83 -17.85
CA ILE A 118 4.00 0.84 -17.38
C ILE A 118 3.43 -0.22 -16.43
N LEU A 119 2.25 0.01 -15.84
CA LEU A 119 1.59 -0.98 -14.98
C LEU A 119 1.36 -2.30 -15.71
N GLN A 120 0.96 -2.25 -16.98
CA GLN A 120 0.74 -3.44 -17.78
C GLN A 120 2.06 -4.15 -18.12
N ALA A 121 3.11 -3.41 -18.46
CA ALA A 121 4.44 -3.96 -18.71
C ALA A 121 5.00 -4.67 -17.48
N GLY A 122 4.87 -4.05 -16.30
CA GLY A 122 5.27 -4.65 -15.03
C GLY A 122 4.55 -5.96 -14.72
N LYS A 123 3.24 -6.01 -14.93
CA LYS A 123 2.43 -7.23 -14.76
C LYS A 123 2.79 -8.31 -15.76
N ASN A 124 2.98 -7.94 -17.03
CA ASN A 124 3.35 -8.88 -18.11
C ASN A 124 4.76 -9.45 -17.94
N GLY A 125 5.62 -8.76 -17.18
CA GLY A 125 6.95 -9.24 -16.85
C GLY A 125 6.96 -10.40 -15.85
N ILE A 126 5.87 -10.66 -15.16
CA ILE A 126 5.71 -11.78 -14.23
C ILE A 126 5.23 -12.98 -15.01
N LYS A 127 6.10 -13.96 -15.20
CA LYS A 127 5.82 -15.19 -15.96
C LYS A 127 6.26 -16.44 -15.17
N ILE A 128 5.65 -17.57 -15.49
CA ILE A 128 5.98 -18.86 -14.88
C ILE A 128 6.37 -19.89 -15.94
N LYS A 129 7.28 -20.77 -15.58
CA LYS A 129 7.53 -22.01 -16.32
C LYS A 129 7.42 -23.20 -15.36
N PRO A 130 6.84 -24.34 -15.78
CA PRO A 130 6.17 -24.57 -17.07
C PRO A 130 4.88 -23.76 -17.21
N GLU A 131 4.58 -23.30 -18.42
CA GLU A 131 3.46 -22.38 -18.71
C GLU A 131 2.07 -22.98 -18.40
N ASN A 132 1.97 -24.32 -18.39
CA ASN A 132 0.72 -25.03 -18.10
C ASN A 132 0.34 -25.09 -16.60
N SER A 133 1.20 -24.59 -15.70
CA SER A 133 0.95 -24.60 -14.25
C SER A 133 -0.06 -23.52 -13.80
N TYR A 134 -0.38 -22.56 -14.67
CA TYR A 134 -1.45 -21.60 -14.46
C TYR A 134 -2.63 -21.96 -15.35
N SER A 135 -3.66 -22.56 -14.78
CA SER A 135 -4.95 -22.64 -15.45
C SER A 135 -5.34 -21.22 -15.90
N LYS A 136 -5.60 -21.06 -17.19
CA LYS A 136 -6.25 -19.85 -17.74
C LYS A 136 -7.61 -19.72 -17.03
N GLY A 137 -7.61 -19.10 -15.86
CA GLY A 137 -8.82 -18.69 -15.16
C GLY A 137 -9.59 -17.79 -16.13
N LYS A 138 -10.73 -18.27 -16.52
CA LYS A 138 -11.75 -17.64 -17.34
C LYS A 138 -11.90 -16.16 -17.04
N ASN A 139 -11.31 -15.28 -17.83
CA ASN A 139 -11.61 -13.87 -17.81
C ASN A 139 -11.77 -13.36 -19.25
N LYS A 140 -12.78 -13.91 -19.96
CA LYS A 140 -13.21 -13.38 -21.27
C LYS A 140 -14.70 -12.99 -21.31
N LYS A 141 -15.41 -12.90 -20.17
CA LYS A 141 -16.83 -12.52 -20.15
C LYS A 141 -17.26 -11.45 -19.14
N GLU A 142 -16.34 -10.79 -18.44
CA GLU A 142 -16.74 -9.75 -17.47
C GLU A 142 -16.43 -8.30 -17.88
N SER A 143 -15.70 -8.06 -18.94
CA SER A 143 -15.37 -6.68 -19.38
C SER A 143 -16.52 -5.90 -20.00
N SER A 144 -17.67 -6.54 -20.29
CA SER A 144 -18.86 -5.85 -20.86
C SER A 144 -19.96 -5.51 -19.85
N LYS A 145 -19.88 -6.01 -18.59
CA LYS A 145 -20.87 -5.71 -17.54
C LYS A 145 -20.45 -4.63 -16.54
N ILE A 146 -19.15 -4.30 -16.44
CA ILE A 146 -18.65 -3.33 -15.44
C ILE A 146 -18.87 -1.86 -15.87
N ARG A 147 -19.20 -1.58 -17.14
CA ARG A 147 -19.45 -0.20 -17.61
C ARG A 147 -20.83 0.37 -17.29
N ARG A 148 -21.75 -0.39 -16.67
CA ARG A 148 -23.11 0.09 -16.32
C ARG A 148 -23.42 0.23 -14.83
N ILE A 149 -22.46 -0.03 -13.91
CA ILE A 149 -22.71 0.02 -12.45
C ILE A 149 -22.03 1.24 -11.77
N SER A 150 -21.41 2.14 -12.56
CA SER A 150 -20.70 3.31 -12.02
C SER A 150 -21.57 4.57 -11.86
N LYS A 151 -22.92 4.47 -11.80
CA LYS A 151 -23.78 5.64 -11.57
C LYS A 151 -24.89 5.48 -10.53
N ASN A 152 -24.76 4.55 -9.56
CA ASN A 152 -25.68 4.50 -8.41
C ASN A 152 -25.02 3.97 -7.14
N SER A 153 -24.04 4.70 -6.60
CA SER A 153 -23.52 4.43 -5.25
C SER A 153 -24.10 5.41 -4.23
N LYS A 154 -25.42 5.36 -4.05
CA LYS A 154 -26.10 5.92 -2.89
C LYS A 154 -27.16 4.92 -2.43
N ASN A 155 -26.73 3.77 -1.93
CA ASN A 155 -27.44 2.97 -0.94
C ASN A 155 -26.44 1.92 -0.43
N LYS A 156 -25.63 2.28 0.60
CA LYS A 156 -25.11 1.27 1.50
C LYS A 156 -26.33 0.71 2.20
N GLU A 157 -26.71 -0.52 1.90
CA GLU A 157 -27.65 -1.26 2.75
C GLU A 157 -27.06 -1.29 4.17
N ILE A 158 -27.67 -0.48 5.03
CA ILE A 158 -27.30 -0.44 6.45
C ILE A 158 -27.91 -1.70 7.05
N ILE A 159 -27.06 -2.69 7.35
CA ILE A 159 -27.50 -3.90 8.06
C ILE A 159 -28.19 -3.44 9.36
N PRO A 160 -29.48 -3.80 9.59
CA PRO A 160 -30.22 -3.35 10.75
C PRO A 160 -29.51 -3.70 12.05
N LYS A 161 -29.66 -2.87 13.08
CA LYS A 161 -29.15 -3.19 14.42
C LYS A 161 -29.85 -4.45 14.92
N GLY A 162 -29.08 -5.38 15.51
CA GLY A 162 -29.61 -6.63 16.02
C GLY A 162 -29.54 -7.81 15.03
N THR A 163 -29.20 -7.59 13.77
CA THR A 163 -28.94 -8.69 12.83
C THR A 163 -27.73 -9.50 13.29
N VAL A 164 -27.90 -10.79 13.48
CA VAL A 164 -26.81 -11.71 13.80
C VAL A 164 -26.22 -12.26 12.51
N ILE A 165 -24.91 -12.04 12.29
CA ILE A 165 -24.18 -12.58 11.15
C ILE A 165 -23.22 -13.65 11.67
N GLY A 166 -23.22 -14.83 11.06
CA GLY A 166 -22.40 -15.95 11.51
C GLY A 166 -22.73 -16.36 12.95
N ASP A 167 -21.71 -16.47 13.79
CA ASP A 167 -21.86 -16.78 15.24
C ASP A 167 -22.07 -15.53 16.11
N GLY A 168 -22.24 -14.35 15.49
CA GLY A 168 -22.44 -13.08 16.16
C GLY A 168 -21.21 -12.53 16.88
N LYS A 169 -20.04 -13.16 16.75
CA LYS A 169 -18.81 -12.75 17.44
C LYS A 169 -17.69 -12.46 16.45
N ILE A 170 -17.13 -11.26 16.55
CA ILE A 170 -15.91 -10.91 15.78
C ILE A 170 -14.75 -11.83 16.18
N LYS A 171 -14.01 -12.34 15.21
CA LYS A 171 -12.86 -13.25 15.42
C LYS A 171 -11.58 -12.45 15.30
N TYR A 172 -10.72 -12.52 16.32
CA TYR A 172 -9.41 -11.89 16.30
C TYR A 172 -8.37 -12.90 15.78
N THR A 173 -7.77 -12.61 14.62
CA THR A 173 -6.72 -13.45 14.03
C THR A 173 -5.35 -13.10 14.58
N LEU A 174 -5.16 -11.84 14.98
CA LEU A 174 -4.00 -11.32 15.69
C LEU A 174 -4.42 -10.06 16.43
N VAL A 175 -3.97 -9.89 17.67
CA VAL A 175 -4.04 -8.64 18.42
C VAL A 175 -2.62 -8.21 18.80
N ARG A 176 -2.22 -7.03 18.35
CA ARG A 176 -0.84 -6.56 18.49
C ARG A 176 -0.77 -5.11 18.93
N VAL A 177 0.21 -4.79 19.78
CA VAL A 177 0.62 -3.43 20.06
C VAL A 177 1.86 -3.11 19.22
N ASP A 178 1.74 -2.12 18.33
CA ASP A 178 2.85 -1.64 17.50
C ASP A 178 2.68 -0.14 17.26
N SER A 179 3.59 0.67 17.79
CA SER A 179 3.53 2.14 17.67
C SER A 179 3.56 2.64 16.23
N ARG A 180 4.08 1.82 15.30
CA ARG A 180 4.08 2.11 13.86
C ARG A 180 2.74 1.79 13.19
N LEU A 181 1.84 1.06 13.89
CA LEU A 181 0.54 0.61 13.39
C LEU A 181 0.64 -0.21 12.10
N LEU A 182 -0.13 0.14 11.07
CA LEU A 182 -0.09 -0.55 9.79
C LEU A 182 1.12 -0.09 8.97
N HIS A 183 2.11 -0.96 8.85
CA HIS A 183 3.34 -0.75 8.09
C HIS A 183 3.67 -1.98 7.22
N GLY A 184 4.72 -1.89 6.40
CA GLY A 184 5.05 -2.92 5.40
C GLY A 184 5.08 -4.36 5.92
N GLN A 185 5.67 -4.61 7.09
CA GLN A 185 5.73 -5.94 7.69
C GLN A 185 4.33 -6.47 8.09
N VAL A 186 3.46 -5.59 8.61
CA VAL A 186 2.08 -5.96 8.95
C VAL A 186 1.27 -6.23 7.67
N SER A 187 1.40 -5.36 6.67
CA SER A 187 0.68 -5.47 5.40
C SER A 187 1.07 -6.73 4.61
N THR A 188 2.31 -7.20 4.73
CA THR A 188 2.82 -8.34 3.95
C THR A 188 2.86 -9.63 4.76
N SER A 189 3.70 -9.70 5.79
CA SER A 189 3.98 -10.94 6.52
C SER A 189 2.84 -11.33 7.44
N TRP A 190 2.39 -10.45 8.33
CA TRP A 190 1.36 -10.77 9.31
C TRP A 190 -0.01 -10.99 8.68
N THR A 191 -0.38 -10.20 7.66
CA THR A 191 -1.64 -10.38 6.95
C THR A 191 -1.69 -11.73 6.22
N ARG A 192 -0.59 -12.16 5.62
CA ARG A 192 -0.52 -13.50 4.98
C ARG A 192 -0.60 -14.63 6.00
N ALA A 193 0.12 -14.50 7.13
CA ALA A 193 0.17 -15.53 8.16
C ALA A 193 -1.18 -15.72 8.88
N THR A 194 -1.93 -14.64 9.09
CA THR A 194 -3.17 -14.65 9.89
C THR A 194 -4.45 -14.63 9.06
N ASN A 195 -4.35 -14.39 7.75
CA ASN A 195 -5.44 -14.36 6.77
C ASN A 195 -6.73 -13.64 7.26
N PRO A 196 -6.62 -12.37 7.67
CA PRO A 196 -7.76 -11.60 8.15
C PRO A 196 -8.63 -11.15 6.98
N THR A 197 -9.93 -10.96 7.22
CA THR A 197 -10.84 -10.30 6.27
C THR A 197 -10.80 -8.78 6.42
N ARG A 198 -10.22 -8.27 7.53
CA ARG A 198 -10.13 -6.84 7.83
C ARG A 198 -9.00 -6.53 8.79
N ILE A 199 -8.35 -5.39 8.60
CA ILE A 199 -7.41 -4.82 9.57
C ILE A 199 -8.15 -3.70 10.30
N ILE A 200 -8.06 -3.67 11.63
CA ILE A 200 -8.63 -2.60 12.46
C ILE A 200 -7.51 -1.99 13.28
N VAL A 201 -7.20 -0.74 12.98
CA VAL A 201 -6.29 0.08 13.77
C VAL A 201 -7.09 0.80 14.84
N VAL A 202 -6.73 0.56 16.08
CA VAL A 202 -7.42 1.13 17.25
C VAL A 202 -6.50 2.15 17.89
N SER A 203 -6.80 3.42 17.70
CA SER A 203 -6.07 4.54 18.32
C SER A 203 -6.95 5.77 18.37
N ASP A 204 -7.04 6.37 19.55
CA ASP A 204 -7.82 7.60 19.75
C ASP A 204 -7.14 8.80 19.07
N SER A 205 -5.81 8.85 19.06
CA SER A 205 -5.01 9.92 18.44
C SER A 205 -5.16 9.91 16.91
N VAL A 206 -4.98 8.73 16.29
CA VAL A 206 -5.06 8.56 14.85
C VAL A 206 -6.48 8.68 14.34
N ALA A 207 -7.48 8.23 15.15
CA ALA A 207 -8.88 8.36 14.80
C ALA A 207 -9.36 9.81 14.65
N ARG A 208 -8.68 10.77 15.27
CA ARG A 208 -8.95 12.22 15.15
C ARG A 208 -8.19 12.89 14.01
N ASN A 209 -7.22 12.23 13.43
CA ASN A 209 -6.35 12.79 12.38
C ASN A 209 -6.72 12.20 11.01
N ASN A 210 -7.42 12.99 10.19
CA ASN A 210 -7.89 12.53 8.89
C ASN A 210 -6.74 12.15 7.93
N LEU A 211 -5.61 12.85 7.99
CA LEU A 211 -4.45 12.54 7.17
C LEU A 211 -3.85 11.17 7.55
N ARG A 212 -3.61 10.92 8.85
CA ARG A 212 -3.11 9.62 9.31
C ARG A 212 -4.08 8.47 9.02
N LYS A 213 -5.40 8.70 9.12
CA LYS A 213 -6.43 7.72 8.71
C LYS A 213 -6.32 7.34 7.24
N SER A 214 -6.20 8.32 6.35
CA SER A 214 -6.03 8.09 4.92
C SER A 214 -4.78 7.29 4.64
N MET A 215 -3.64 7.69 5.22
CA MET A 215 -2.36 6.98 5.05
C MET A 215 -2.44 5.50 5.49
N ILE A 216 -3.14 5.21 6.59
CA ILE A 216 -3.33 3.84 7.07
C ILE A 216 -4.27 3.06 6.13
N ALA A 217 -5.35 3.67 5.65
CA ALA A 217 -6.24 3.04 4.69
C ALA A 217 -5.51 2.70 3.37
N ASP A 218 -4.66 3.63 2.91
CA ASP A 218 -3.86 3.48 1.69
C ASP A 218 -2.72 2.44 1.84
N ALA A 219 -2.24 2.21 3.07
CA ALA A 219 -1.24 1.17 3.37
C ALA A 219 -1.84 -0.24 3.48
N ALA A 220 -3.16 -0.39 3.35
CA ALA A 220 -3.83 -1.67 3.42
C ALA A 220 -3.46 -2.58 2.25
N PRO A 221 -3.22 -3.88 2.48
CA PRO A 221 -2.92 -4.81 1.41
C PRO A 221 -4.16 -5.06 0.52
N PRO A 222 -3.96 -5.39 -0.76
CA PRO A 222 -5.06 -5.68 -1.67
C PRO A 222 -6.01 -6.75 -1.10
N GLY A 223 -7.32 -6.48 -1.14
CA GLY A 223 -8.36 -7.41 -0.68
C GLY A 223 -8.62 -7.41 0.84
N VAL A 224 -7.81 -6.74 1.65
CA VAL A 224 -8.01 -6.65 3.11
C VAL A 224 -8.11 -5.18 3.55
N PRO A 225 -9.30 -4.60 3.60
CA PRO A 225 -9.47 -3.20 3.95
C PRO A 225 -9.02 -2.90 5.39
N ALA A 226 -8.37 -1.74 5.58
CA ALA A 226 -8.00 -1.22 6.89
C ALA A 226 -8.95 -0.11 7.35
N ASN A 227 -9.31 -0.13 8.61
CA ASN A 227 -10.13 0.90 9.24
C ASN A 227 -9.45 1.43 10.50
N VAL A 228 -9.49 2.73 10.71
CA VAL A 228 -9.02 3.38 11.94
C VAL A 228 -10.23 3.78 12.78
N ILE A 229 -10.27 3.31 14.02
CA ILE A 229 -11.36 3.59 14.94
C ILE A 229 -10.83 3.94 16.34
N PRO A 230 -11.54 4.77 17.12
CA PRO A 230 -11.18 5.02 18.51
C PRO A 230 -11.50 3.80 19.39
N VAL A 231 -10.86 3.72 20.56
CA VAL A 231 -11.00 2.61 21.53
C VAL A 231 -12.48 2.35 21.89
N ASN A 232 -13.24 3.41 22.19
CA ASN A 232 -14.66 3.28 22.54
C ASN A 232 -15.51 2.68 21.40
N LYS A 233 -15.15 2.90 20.15
CA LYS A 233 -15.81 2.27 19.01
C LYS A 233 -15.43 0.80 18.88
N MET A 234 -14.18 0.44 19.17
CA MET A 234 -13.75 -0.96 19.19
C MET A 234 -14.53 -1.78 20.23
N ILE A 235 -14.73 -1.24 21.44
CA ILE A 235 -15.53 -1.88 22.48
C ILE A 235 -16.99 -2.13 22.01
N LYS A 236 -17.57 -1.20 21.26
CA LYS A 236 -18.92 -1.39 20.68
C LYS A 236 -18.92 -2.46 19.58
N VAL A 237 -17.91 -2.47 18.71
CA VAL A 237 -17.76 -3.47 17.65
C VAL A 237 -17.62 -4.89 18.22
N THR A 238 -16.89 -5.04 19.32
CA THR A 238 -16.74 -6.33 20.02
C THR A 238 -18.07 -6.95 20.45
N LYS A 239 -19.04 -6.12 20.81
CA LYS A 239 -20.37 -6.52 21.30
C LYS A 239 -21.44 -6.57 20.20
N ASP A 240 -21.11 -6.19 18.97
CA ASP A 240 -22.06 -6.06 17.88
C ASP A 240 -22.14 -7.35 17.04
N PRO A 241 -23.28 -8.07 17.05
CA PRO A 241 -23.43 -9.36 16.40
C PRO A 241 -23.33 -9.31 14.87
N ARG A 242 -23.36 -8.12 14.26
CA ARG A 242 -23.19 -7.93 12.82
C ARG A 242 -21.79 -8.25 12.34
N PHE A 243 -20.81 -8.34 13.22
CA PHE A 243 -19.39 -8.62 12.89
C PHE A 243 -19.02 -10.10 12.98
N GLY A 244 -19.96 -11.02 13.12
CA GLY A 244 -19.69 -12.45 13.35
C GLY A 244 -18.93 -13.17 12.23
N ASN A 245 -18.95 -12.66 11.00
CA ASN A 245 -18.12 -13.17 9.90
C ASN A 245 -16.79 -12.42 9.72
N THR A 246 -16.49 -11.45 10.60
CA THR A 246 -15.28 -10.66 10.49
C THR A 246 -14.11 -11.36 11.19
N LYS A 247 -13.08 -11.69 10.43
CA LYS A 247 -11.77 -12.11 10.92
C LYS A 247 -10.86 -10.86 10.95
N ALA A 248 -10.58 -10.34 12.14
CA ALA A 248 -9.89 -9.07 12.29
C ALA A 248 -8.46 -9.24 12.79
N LEU A 249 -7.51 -8.57 12.13
CA LEU A 249 -6.19 -8.25 12.65
C LEU A 249 -6.30 -6.89 13.34
N ILE A 250 -6.01 -6.83 14.64
CA ILE A 250 -6.13 -5.63 15.46
C ILE A 250 -4.76 -5.07 15.77
N LEU A 251 -4.59 -3.76 15.57
CA LEU A 251 -3.39 -3.03 15.89
C LEU A 251 -3.70 -1.89 16.86
N PHE A 252 -3.04 -1.89 18.01
CA PHE A 252 -3.07 -0.79 18.97
C PHE A 252 -1.80 0.05 18.85
N GLU A 253 -1.90 1.37 19.00
CA GLU A 253 -0.76 2.28 18.96
C GLU A 253 0.12 2.15 20.22
N ASN A 254 -0.52 1.87 21.36
CA ASN A 254 0.14 1.75 22.66
C ASN A 254 -0.57 0.74 23.58
N PRO A 255 0.10 0.25 24.65
CA PRO A 255 -0.47 -0.71 25.58
C PRO A 255 -1.69 -0.20 26.35
N GLU A 256 -1.77 1.11 26.64
CA GLU A 256 -2.86 1.73 27.39
C GLU A 256 -4.19 1.62 26.64
N GLU A 257 -4.17 1.84 25.32
CA GLU A 257 -5.34 1.68 24.46
C GLU A 257 -5.79 0.22 24.38
N ALA A 258 -4.85 -0.73 24.30
CA ALA A 258 -5.14 -2.16 24.34
C ALA A 258 -5.78 -2.55 25.68
N PHE A 259 -5.20 -2.11 26.80
CA PHE A 259 -5.75 -2.35 28.13
C PHE A 259 -7.17 -1.82 28.29
N ARG A 260 -7.44 -0.60 27.82
CA ARG A 260 -8.80 0.01 27.87
C ARG A 260 -9.80 -0.80 27.03
N ALA A 261 -9.41 -1.30 25.88
CA ALA A 261 -10.26 -2.12 25.03
C ALA A 261 -10.61 -3.46 25.70
N ILE A 262 -9.62 -4.13 26.31
CA ILE A 262 -9.78 -5.39 27.04
C ILE A 262 -10.67 -5.16 28.27
N LYS A 263 -10.41 -4.15 29.09
CA LYS A 263 -11.26 -3.77 30.23
C LYS A 263 -12.70 -3.46 29.81
N GLY A 264 -12.89 -2.93 28.59
CA GLY A 264 -14.20 -2.65 28.00
C GLY A 264 -14.96 -3.87 27.47
N GLY A 265 -14.37 -5.07 27.55
CA GLY A 265 -15.00 -6.34 27.18
C GLY A 265 -14.46 -7.00 25.91
N MET A 266 -13.35 -6.52 25.35
CA MET A 266 -12.67 -7.21 24.25
C MET A 266 -11.98 -8.47 24.79
N GLN A 267 -12.42 -9.65 24.35
CA GLN A 267 -11.83 -10.92 24.75
C GLN A 267 -10.64 -11.25 23.86
N VAL A 268 -9.42 -11.11 24.38
CA VAL A 268 -8.16 -11.38 23.68
C VAL A 268 -7.54 -12.63 24.32
N LYS A 269 -7.17 -13.60 23.49
CA LYS A 269 -6.43 -14.80 23.97
C LYS A 269 -4.96 -14.46 24.18
N ASP A 270 -4.36 -13.85 23.17
CA ASP A 270 -2.94 -13.50 23.16
C ASP A 270 -2.75 -12.05 22.64
N LEU A 271 -1.95 -11.27 23.34
CA LEU A 271 -1.53 -9.92 22.95
C LEU A 271 -0.03 -9.96 22.62
N ASN A 272 0.29 -9.60 21.38
CA ASN A 272 1.68 -9.60 20.87
C ASN A 272 2.28 -8.20 20.91
#